data_909985ed235b45bf4e7eeab841794d1a
#
_entry.id   909985ed235b45bf4e7eeab841794d1a
#
_cell.length_a   1.000
_cell.length_b   1.000
_cell.length_c   1.000
_cell.angle_alpha   90.00
_cell.angle_beta   90.00
_cell.angle_gamma   90.00
#
_symmetry.space_group_name_H-M   'P 1'
#
loop_
_entity.id
_entity.type
_entity.pdbx_description
1 polymer ?
#
loop_
_entity_poly.entity_id
_entity_poly.type
_entity_poly.pdbx_seq_one_letter_code
_entity_poly.pdbx_strand_id
1 'polypeptide(L)'
;MFTSKRGRIAAGAIAAGALLALSACSSGGGALGGNTSSSSTDTVTVGSAAFGENQILAEIYAQALESKGVKVQKQLSIGQRDVYLAALKDGSIDLIPEYSGNLLQFYDKNSTATSPEDVLAGLKTALPSGFEVLDQSKAQDADSYNVTKDFSTKYGVTSLEDLKKVDIPLVVGANPEFETRPYGIPGLKSVYGVTATLKPYSDSGGPLTVAGLKNGEVQLADIYTTTPAIKEFVTLKDPKNLIAAQNIVPLINSKKATSTVKDVLNQVSATLTTDDLVQMNEENQGDSKTQPDVIAKEWLKKHPVK
;
A
#
# COMPACT_ATOMS: atom_id res chain seq x y z
N MET A 1 -63.76 -4.25 -8.01
CA MET A 1 -64.80 -3.22 -8.11
C MET A 1 -64.11 -1.91 -8.46
N PHE A 2 -64.42 -1.42 -9.68
CA PHE A 2 -64.38 -0.04 -10.16
C PHE A 2 -63.06 0.77 -10.03
N THR A 3 -62.58 1.45 -10.99
CA THR A 3 -62.73 1.81 -12.44
C THR A 3 -61.69 2.90 -12.69
N SER A 4 -60.84 2.71 -13.60
CA SER A 4 -60.64 3.43 -14.88
C SER A 4 -61.13 4.88 -14.96
N LYS A 5 -60.20 5.80 -15.31
CA LYS A 5 -60.57 6.82 -16.33
C LYS A 5 -59.33 7.36 -17.05
N ARG A 6 -59.42 7.19 -18.33
CA ARG A 6 -58.59 7.77 -19.40
C ARG A 6 -58.96 9.24 -19.60
N GLY A 7 -58.02 10.07 -19.97
CA GLY A 7 -58.26 11.40 -20.52
C GLY A 7 -57.21 11.77 -21.54
N ARG A 8 -57.64 11.96 -22.76
CA ARG A 8 -56.88 12.08 -24.04
C ARG A 8 -56.80 13.54 -24.46
N ILE A 9 -55.69 13.83 -25.18
CA ILE A 9 -55.55 14.69 -26.38
C ILE A 9 -55.66 16.21 -26.19
N ALA A 10 -54.60 16.92 -26.64
CA ALA A 10 -54.71 17.87 -27.75
C ALA A 10 -53.30 18.25 -28.27
N ALA A 11 -53.18 18.07 -29.56
CA ALA A 11 -52.08 18.51 -30.41
C ALA A 11 -52.28 19.98 -30.79
N GLY A 12 -51.19 20.67 -31.07
CA GLY A 12 -51.20 21.99 -31.69
C GLY A 12 -49.85 22.26 -32.35
N ALA A 13 -49.85 22.16 -33.66
CA ALA A 13 -48.75 22.44 -34.58
C ALA A 13 -48.79 23.86 -35.12
N ILE A 14 -47.76 24.21 -35.92
CA ILE A 14 -47.67 25.36 -36.88
C ILE A 14 -46.88 26.55 -36.34
N ALA A 15 -45.93 27.16 -37.05
CA ALA A 15 -45.19 26.98 -38.31
C ALA A 15 -44.05 28.05 -38.36
N ALA A 16 -43.01 27.72 -38.99
CA ALA A 16 -42.27 28.35 -40.09
C ALA A 16 -41.93 29.85 -40.10
N GLY A 17 -40.69 30.11 -40.48
CA GLY A 17 -40.23 31.33 -41.16
C GLY A 17 -39.00 31.96 -40.47
N ALA A 18 -37.90 32.27 -41.05
CA ALA A 18 -37.38 32.43 -42.38
C ALA A 18 -35.86 32.61 -42.29
N LEU A 19 -35.18 32.15 -43.29
CA LEU A 19 -33.76 32.36 -43.59
C LEU A 19 -33.43 33.85 -43.82
N LEU A 20 -32.27 34.28 -43.32
CA LEU A 20 -31.47 35.29 -44.04
C LEU A 20 -29.97 35.03 -43.72
N ALA A 21 -29.29 34.63 -44.76
CA ALA A 21 -27.85 34.59 -44.85
C ALA A 21 -27.32 35.98 -45.14
N LEU A 22 -26.23 36.37 -44.52
CA LEU A 22 -25.31 37.33 -45.10
C LEU A 22 -23.87 37.00 -44.65
N SER A 23 -23.10 36.66 -45.61
CA SER A 23 -21.68 36.48 -45.64
C SER A 23 -20.93 37.79 -45.40
N ALA A 24 -19.88 37.76 -44.56
CA ALA A 24 -18.77 38.67 -44.68
C ALA A 24 -17.47 37.96 -44.35
N CYS A 25 -16.65 37.75 -45.33
CA CYS A 25 -15.28 37.32 -45.23
C CYS A 25 -14.47 38.45 -44.54
N SER A 26 -13.68 38.06 -43.53
CA SER A 26 -12.44 38.76 -43.22
C SER A 26 -11.43 37.75 -42.69
N SER A 27 -10.31 37.73 -43.33
CA SER A 27 -9.10 36.97 -43.08
C SER A 27 -8.52 37.21 -41.71
N GLY A 28 -8.29 36.13 -40.96
CA GLY A 28 -7.53 36.18 -39.73
C GLY A 28 -7.40 34.76 -39.18
N GLY A 29 -6.28 34.09 -39.45
CA GLY A 29 -6.03 32.74 -38.99
C GLY A 29 -6.06 32.63 -37.47
N GLY A 30 -7.02 31.88 -36.96
CA GLY A 30 -7.10 31.39 -35.59
C GLY A 30 -7.53 29.93 -35.66
N ALA A 31 -6.58 29.06 -35.58
CA ALA A 31 -6.85 27.65 -35.43
C ALA A 31 -7.76 27.44 -34.21
N LEU A 32 -8.97 26.93 -34.46
CA LEU A 32 -9.78 26.29 -33.44
C LEU A 32 -9.01 25.07 -32.99
N GLY A 33 -8.08 25.29 -32.04
CA GLY A 33 -7.46 24.22 -31.28
C GLY A 33 -8.55 23.50 -30.52
N GLY A 34 -8.89 22.30 -31.00
CA GLY A 34 -9.63 21.35 -30.19
C GLY A 34 -8.92 21.23 -28.87
N ASN A 35 -9.66 21.43 -27.80
CA ASN A 35 -9.20 21.16 -26.46
C ASN A 35 -9.07 19.62 -26.32
N THR A 36 -8.04 19.06 -26.93
CA THR A 36 -7.53 17.78 -26.52
C THR A 36 -7.06 18.00 -25.10
N SER A 37 -7.80 17.46 -24.15
CA SER A 37 -7.30 17.24 -22.82
C SER A 37 -6.00 16.44 -22.99
N SER A 38 -4.88 17.15 -23.11
CA SER A 38 -3.57 16.57 -22.91
C SER A 38 -3.60 16.10 -21.48
N SER A 39 -3.79 14.80 -21.25
CA SER A 39 -3.40 14.18 -20.01
C SER A 39 -1.96 14.67 -19.77
N SER A 40 -1.77 15.53 -18.77
CA SER A 40 -0.47 16.14 -18.54
C SER A 40 0.48 15.01 -18.17
N THR A 41 1.37 14.66 -19.11
CA THR A 41 2.44 13.67 -18.92
C THR A 41 3.32 14.02 -17.73
N ASP A 42 3.22 15.25 -17.23
CA ASP A 42 4.06 15.84 -16.19
C ASP A 42 3.54 15.64 -14.76
N THR A 43 2.32 15.14 -14.57
CA THR A 43 1.76 14.90 -13.22
C THR A 43 2.03 13.47 -12.79
N VAL A 44 2.51 13.29 -11.55
CA VAL A 44 2.68 11.98 -10.90
C VAL A 44 1.58 11.80 -9.88
N THR A 45 0.76 10.76 -10.04
CA THR A 45 -0.26 10.40 -9.06
C THR A 45 0.32 9.41 -8.06
N VAL A 46 0.47 9.84 -6.80
CA VAL A 46 1.00 9.01 -5.70
C VAL A 46 -0.15 8.32 -4.99
N GLY A 47 -0.09 7.00 -4.93
CA GLY A 47 -1.05 6.16 -4.22
C GLY A 47 -0.55 5.69 -2.86
N SER A 48 -1.47 5.20 -2.01
CA SER A 48 -1.11 4.45 -0.82
C SER A 48 -2.05 3.27 -0.56
N ALA A 49 -1.54 2.27 0.17
CA ALA A 49 -2.35 1.26 0.83
C ALA A 49 -3.23 1.89 1.95
N ALA A 50 -4.13 1.10 2.53
CA ALA A 50 -5.14 1.58 3.48
C ALA A 50 -4.64 1.68 4.94
N PHE A 51 -3.35 1.58 5.22
CA PHE A 51 -2.81 1.68 6.59
C PHE A 51 -1.86 2.89 6.74
N GLY A 52 -1.73 3.37 8.00
CA GLY A 52 -1.14 4.67 8.32
C GLY A 52 0.29 4.85 7.84
N GLU A 53 1.19 3.85 8.06
CA GLU A 53 2.59 3.95 7.62
C GLU A 53 2.71 4.16 6.11
N ASN A 54 1.94 3.39 5.32
CA ASN A 54 2.00 3.54 3.87
C ASN A 54 1.47 4.89 3.39
N GLN A 55 0.48 5.46 4.10
CA GLN A 55 0.00 6.82 3.83
C GLN A 55 1.07 7.87 4.16
N ILE A 56 1.81 7.70 5.27
CA ILE A 56 2.92 8.59 5.63
C ILE A 56 4.02 8.53 4.56
N LEU A 57 4.41 7.34 4.14
CA LEU A 57 5.42 7.14 3.08
C LEU A 57 4.97 7.77 1.75
N ALA A 58 3.70 7.62 1.37
CA ALA A 58 3.15 8.25 0.18
C ALA A 58 3.16 9.78 0.27
N GLU A 59 2.85 10.33 1.45
CA GLU A 59 2.97 11.77 1.71
C GLU A 59 4.43 12.27 1.64
N ILE A 60 5.39 11.49 2.16
CA ILE A 60 6.82 11.81 2.01
C ILE A 60 7.21 11.87 0.53
N TYR A 61 6.81 10.87 -0.27
CA TYR A 61 7.10 10.86 -1.71
C TYR A 61 6.46 12.05 -2.41
N ALA A 62 5.18 12.31 -2.14
CA ALA A 62 4.44 13.41 -2.73
C ALA A 62 5.10 14.77 -2.43
N GLN A 63 5.32 15.08 -1.16
CA GLN A 63 5.89 16.35 -0.72
C GLN A 63 7.35 16.53 -1.15
N ALA A 64 8.14 15.45 -1.19
CA ALA A 64 9.50 15.47 -1.71
C ALA A 64 9.53 15.85 -3.20
N LEU A 65 8.67 15.23 -4.02
CA LEU A 65 8.52 15.52 -5.44
C LEU A 65 8.03 16.96 -5.68
N GLU A 66 7.01 17.41 -4.93
CA GLU A 66 6.50 18.79 -4.99
C GLU A 66 7.59 19.82 -4.68
N SER A 67 8.47 19.53 -3.71
CA SER A 67 9.59 20.40 -3.34
C SER A 67 10.58 20.64 -4.50
N LYS A 68 10.58 19.75 -5.50
CA LYS A 68 11.41 19.82 -6.72
C LYS A 68 10.62 20.24 -7.96
N GLY A 69 9.41 20.77 -7.77
CA GLY A 69 8.57 21.31 -8.85
C GLY A 69 7.86 20.25 -9.68
N VAL A 70 7.87 18.98 -9.27
CA VAL A 70 7.07 17.94 -9.91
C VAL A 70 5.61 18.15 -9.51
N LYS A 71 4.71 18.16 -10.48
CA LYS A 71 3.27 18.21 -10.21
C LYS A 71 2.81 16.86 -9.64
N VAL A 72 2.15 16.87 -8.49
CA VAL A 72 1.68 15.68 -7.82
C VAL A 72 0.17 15.70 -7.61
N GLN A 73 -0.45 14.55 -7.77
CA GLN A 73 -1.79 14.26 -7.26
C GLN A 73 -1.67 13.10 -6.27
N LYS A 74 -2.60 13.02 -5.32
CA LYS A 74 -2.60 11.99 -4.28
C LYS A 74 -3.89 11.20 -4.31
N GLN A 75 -3.77 9.87 -4.23
CA GLN A 75 -4.88 8.95 -4.08
C GLN A 75 -4.54 7.96 -2.97
N LEU A 76 -4.82 8.37 -1.74
CA LEU A 76 -4.43 7.63 -0.55
C LEU A 76 -5.51 6.66 -0.08
N SER A 77 -5.11 5.67 0.75
CA SER A 77 -6.03 4.71 1.36
C SER A 77 -6.85 3.89 0.34
N ILE A 78 -6.21 3.43 -0.74
CA ILE A 78 -6.89 2.74 -1.85
C ILE A 78 -7.42 1.36 -1.43
N GLY A 79 -6.67 0.64 -0.59
CA GLY A 79 -7.03 -0.71 -0.16
C GLY A 79 -5.82 -1.61 0.04
N GLN A 80 -6.04 -2.92 -0.11
CA GLN A 80 -4.99 -3.94 -0.03
C GLN A 80 -4.22 -4.04 -1.36
N ARG A 81 -3.12 -4.84 -1.37
CA ARG A 81 -2.15 -4.89 -2.49
C ARG A 81 -2.78 -5.17 -3.85
N ASP A 82 -3.69 -6.10 -3.94
CA ASP A 82 -4.38 -6.43 -5.18
C ASP A 82 -5.17 -5.24 -5.76
N VAL A 83 -5.78 -4.42 -4.89
CA VAL A 83 -6.57 -3.25 -5.30
C VAL A 83 -5.65 -2.13 -5.80
N TYR A 84 -4.62 -1.75 -5.03
CA TYR A 84 -3.75 -0.64 -5.46
C TYR A 84 -2.80 -1.04 -6.62
N LEU A 85 -2.41 -2.32 -6.75
CA LEU A 85 -1.67 -2.76 -7.93
C LEU A 85 -2.55 -2.77 -9.19
N ALA A 86 -3.87 -3.01 -9.06
CA ALA A 86 -4.80 -2.81 -10.15
C ALA A 86 -4.88 -1.33 -10.56
N ALA A 87 -4.95 -0.41 -9.60
CA ALA A 87 -4.93 1.03 -9.84
C ALA A 87 -3.61 1.52 -10.48
N LEU A 88 -2.47 0.92 -10.10
CA LEU A 88 -1.19 1.20 -10.75
C LEU A 88 -1.17 0.70 -12.20
N LYS A 89 -1.75 -0.48 -12.44
CA LYS A 89 -1.81 -1.10 -13.77
C LYS A 89 -2.74 -0.35 -14.74
N ASP A 90 -3.85 0.16 -14.27
CA ASP A 90 -4.80 0.93 -15.10
C ASP A 90 -4.41 2.41 -15.24
N GLY A 91 -3.38 2.87 -14.50
CA GLY A 91 -2.87 4.23 -14.55
C GLY A 91 -3.66 5.23 -13.70
N SER A 92 -4.51 4.76 -12.79
CA SER A 92 -5.15 5.62 -11.78
C SER A 92 -4.16 6.19 -10.79
N ILE A 93 -3.08 5.44 -10.50
CA ILE A 93 -1.89 5.93 -9.80
C ILE A 93 -0.63 5.61 -10.60
N ASP A 94 0.44 6.35 -10.36
CA ASP A 94 1.73 6.21 -11.04
C ASP A 94 2.84 5.70 -10.12
N LEU A 95 2.75 5.98 -8.83
CA LEU A 95 3.78 5.73 -7.82
C LEU A 95 3.12 5.27 -6.52
N ILE A 96 3.72 4.28 -5.86
CA ILE A 96 3.31 3.83 -4.53
C ILE A 96 4.51 3.33 -3.73
N PRO A 97 4.61 3.60 -2.41
CA PRO A 97 5.57 2.92 -1.54
C PRO A 97 5.17 1.46 -1.35
N GLU A 98 6.15 0.56 -1.47
CA GLU A 98 5.96 -0.88 -1.37
C GLU A 98 7.01 -1.53 -0.48
N TYR A 99 6.76 -2.79 -0.12
CA TYR A 99 7.59 -3.63 0.72
C TYR A 99 8.15 -4.76 -0.13
N SER A 100 9.47 -4.78 -0.29
CA SER A 100 10.16 -5.53 -1.35
C SER A 100 9.85 -7.04 -1.37
N GLY A 101 9.89 -7.71 -0.22
CA GLY A 101 9.64 -9.16 -0.15
C GLY A 101 8.20 -9.54 -0.44
N ASN A 102 7.24 -8.82 0.13
CA ASN A 102 5.82 -9.07 -0.11
C ASN A 102 5.43 -8.77 -1.56
N LEU A 103 6.03 -7.75 -2.17
CA LEU A 103 5.82 -7.44 -3.57
C LEU A 103 6.45 -8.52 -4.47
N LEU A 104 7.65 -9.00 -4.14
CA LEU A 104 8.27 -10.12 -4.87
C LEU A 104 7.38 -11.35 -4.83
N GLN A 105 6.92 -11.77 -3.65
CA GLN A 105 6.09 -12.95 -3.50
C GLN A 105 4.68 -12.80 -4.11
N PHE A 106 4.20 -11.58 -4.28
CA PHE A 106 2.97 -11.32 -5.04
C PHE A 106 3.13 -11.69 -6.52
N TYR A 107 4.26 -11.35 -7.13
CA TYR A 107 4.54 -11.64 -8.54
C TYR A 107 5.17 -13.01 -8.77
N ASP A 108 6.01 -13.49 -7.86
CA ASP A 108 6.64 -14.80 -7.86
C ASP A 108 6.45 -15.51 -6.52
N LYS A 109 5.37 -16.28 -6.42
CA LYS A 109 5.02 -17.07 -5.21
C LYS A 109 6.04 -18.17 -4.89
N ASN A 110 6.90 -18.54 -5.84
CA ASN A 110 7.90 -19.57 -5.67
C ASN A 110 9.28 -19.02 -5.32
N SER A 111 9.42 -17.71 -5.22
CA SER A 111 10.69 -17.08 -4.83
C SER A 111 11.15 -17.58 -3.47
N THR A 112 12.43 -17.96 -3.40
CA THR A 112 13.12 -18.36 -2.17
C THR A 112 14.08 -17.28 -1.66
N ALA A 113 14.08 -16.10 -2.28
CA ALA A 113 14.91 -14.98 -1.88
C ALA A 113 14.48 -14.47 -0.49
N THR A 114 15.45 -14.30 0.41
CA THR A 114 15.21 -13.83 1.78
C THR A 114 16.08 -12.64 2.18
N SER A 115 17.29 -12.50 1.58
CA SER A 115 18.15 -11.34 1.84
C SER A 115 17.65 -10.09 1.11
N PRO A 116 17.93 -8.87 1.61
CA PRO A 116 17.55 -7.64 0.92
C PRO A 116 18.01 -7.56 -0.53
N GLU A 117 19.24 -8.01 -0.80
CA GLU A 117 19.85 -7.98 -2.13
C GLU A 117 19.19 -8.95 -3.09
N ASP A 118 18.97 -10.20 -2.65
CA ASP A 118 18.34 -11.25 -3.47
C ASP A 118 16.86 -10.93 -3.72
N VAL A 119 16.17 -10.41 -2.71
CA VAL A 119 14.77 -9.98 -2.83
C VAL A 119 14.64 -8.85 -3.86
N LEU A 120 15.50 -7.82 -3.80
CA LEU A 120 15.47 -6.72 -4.76
C LEU A 120 15.80 -7.21 -6.19
N ALA A 121 16.78 -8.09 -6.34
CA ALA A 121 17.15 -8.66 -7.63
C ALA A 121 16.02 -9.50 -8.23
N GLY A 122 15.42 -10.37 -7.41
CA GLY A 122 14.25 -11.17 -7.79
C GLY A 122 13.05 -10.28 -8.17
N LEU A 123 12.78 -9.24 -7.38
CA LEU A 123 11.69 -8.32 -7.64
C LEU A 123 11.83 -7.59 -8.98
N LYS A 124 13.03 -7.06 -9.27
CA LYS A 124 13.31 -6.41 -10.57
C LYS A 124 13.07 -7.35 -11.76
N THR A 125 13.26 -8.65 -11.57
CA THR A 125 13.02 -9.67 -12.61
C THR A 125 11.54 -10.04 -12.72
N ALA A 126 10.81 -10.08 -11.58
CA ALA A 126 9.42 -10.53 -11.52
C ALA A 126 8.40 -9.44 -11.91
N LEU A 127 8.80 -8.17 -11.88
CA LEU A 127 7.90 -7.06 -12.19
C LEU A 127 7.40 -7.14 -13.64
N PRO A 128 6.11 -6.84 -13.87
CA PRO A 128 5.58 -6.70 -15.23
C PRO A 128 6.25 -5.55 -15.99
N SER A 129 6.33 -5.68 -17.29
CA SER A 129 6.84 -4.61 -18.17
C SER A 129 6.05 -3.30 -17.95
N GLY A 130 6.76 -2.18 -17.94
CA GLY A 130 6.17 -0.85 -17.73
C GLY A 130 6.20 -0.38 -16.27
N PHE A 131 6.67 -1.22 -15.35
CA PHE A 131 6.90 -0.85 -13.94
C PHE A 131 8.35 -1.08 -13.57
N GLU A 132 8.83 -0.28 -12.65
CA GLU A 132 10.14 -0.43 -12.04
C GLU A 132 10.09 -0.12 -10.55
N VAL A 133 10.97 -0.74 -9.78
CA VAL A 133 11.29 -0.31 -8.43
C VAL A 133 12.59 0.49 -8.47
N LEU A 134 12.61 1.59 -7.73
CA LEU A 134 13.81 2.42 -7.56
C LEU A 134 14.69 1.86 -6.45
N ASP A 135 15.64 2.67 -5.95
CA ASP A 135 16.53 2.22 -4.90
C ASP A 135 15.75 1.90 -3.61
N GLN A 136 16.03 0.76 -3.02
CA GLN A 136 15.43 0.39 -1.74
C GLN A 136 16.06 1.15 -0.59
N SER A 137 15.23 1.48 0.39
CA SER A 137 15.66 2.01 1.68
C SER A 137 16.34 0.93 2.53
N LYS A 138 17.13 1.36 3.53
CA LYS A 138 17.55 0.48 4.63
C LYS A 138 16.41 0.20 5.62
N ALA A 139 15.39 1.06 5.63
CA ALA A 139 14.19 0.86 6.43
C ALA A 139 13.46 -0.41 6.02
N GLN A 140 13.00 -1.15 7.00
CA GLN A 140 12.19 -2.36 6.81
C GLN A 140 10.97 -2.31 7.73
N ASP A 141 9.85 -2.77 7.21
CA ASP A 141 8.67 -3.14 7.98
C ASP A 141 8.15 -4.48 7.49
N ALA A 142 8.25 -5.49 8.34
CA ALA A 142 7.93 -6.87 8.00
C ALA A 142 6.68 -7.36 8.74
N ASP A 143 5.94 -8.27 8.10
CA ASP A 143 5.03 -9.15 8.81
C ASP A 143 5.78 -9.87 9.93
N SER A 144 5.15 -10.11 11.06
CA SER A 144 5.75 -10.90 12.14
C SER A 144 4.69 -11.64 12.95
N TYR A 145 5.04 -12.84 13.37
CA TYR A 145 4.20 -13.64 14.24
C TYR A 145 4.43 -13.27 15.71
N ASN A 146 3.38 -12.85 16.37
CA ASN A 146 3.42 -12.38 17.75
C ASN A 146 2.50 -13.21 18.63
N VAL A 147 2.91 -13.40 19.89
CA VAL A 147 2.12 -14.05 20.94
C VAL A 147 2.09 -13.17 22.18
N THR A 148 1.11 -13.38 23.06
CA THR A 148 1.14 -12.71 24.38
C THR A 148 2.32 -13.22 25.23
N LYS A 149 2.80 -12.40 26.16
CA LYS A 149 3.86 -12.78 27.10
C LYS A 149 3.46 -14.01 27.94
N ASP A 150 2.17 -14.07 28.30
CA ASP A 150 1.62 -15.20 29.08
C ASP A 150 1.60 -16.49 28.25
N PHE A 151 1.23 -16.41 26.97
CA PHE A 151 1.27 -17.57 26.06
C PHE A 151 2.72 -18.05 25.87
N SER A 152 3.65 -17.12 25.60
CA SER A 152 5.08 -17.43 25.46
C SER A 152 5.60 -18.14 26.71
N THR A 153 5.31 -17.62 27.89
CA THR A 153 5.75 -18.19 29.17
C THR A 153 5.12 -19.57 29.42
N LYS A 154 3.79 -19.69 29.22
CA LYS A 154 3.03 -20.90 29.51
C LYS A 154 3.49 -22.10 28.65
N TYR A 155 3.74 -21.86 27.37
CA TYR A 155 4.08 -22.92 26.41
C TYR A 155 5.58 -22.97 26.06
N GLY A 156 6.41 -22.06 26.59
CA GLY A 156 7.84 -21.99 26.28
C GLY A 156 8.11 -21.60 24.83
N VAL A 157 7.28 -20.72 24.23
CA VAL A 157 7.33 -20.36 22.82
C VAL A 157 8.04 -19.02 22.65
N THR A 158 9.19 -19.02 21.96
CA THR A 158 9.98 -17.82 21.62
C THR A 158 10.35 -17.77 20.12
N SER A 159 10.04 -18.83 19.38
CA SER A 159 10.37 -19.03 17.97
C SER A 159 9.22 -19.76 17.28
N LEU A 160 9.10 -19.61 15.97
CA LEU A 160 8.12 -20.34 15.16
C LEU A 160 8.32 -21.86 15.25
N GLU A 161 9.55 -22.34 15.50
CA GLU A 161 9.81 -23.76 15.71
C GLU A 161 9.19 -24.31 16.99
N ASP A 162 9.07 -23.48 18.02
CA ASP A 162 8.51 -23.87 19.32
C ASP A 162 7.01 -24.15 19.25
N LEU A 163 6.31 -23.59 18.28
CA LEU A 163 4.85 -23.74 18.11
C LEU A 163 4.43 -25.21 17.98
N LYS A 164 5.32 -26.11 17.54
CA LYS A 164 5.05 -27.57 17.51
C LYS A 164 4.82 -28.19 18.87
N LYS A 165 5.26 -27.53 19.93
CA LYS A 165 5.12 -28.02 21.32
C LYS A 165 3.76 -27.67 21.91
N VAL A 166 3.02 -26.81 21.25
CA VAL A 166 1.70 -26.31 21.71
C VAL A 166 0.63 -27.34 21.41
N ASP A 167 -0.06 -27.79 22.44
CA ASP A 167 -1.04 -28.88 22.41
C ASP A 167 -2.51 -28.40 22.27
N ILE A 168 -2.71 -27.13 21.97
CA ILE A 168 -4.02 -26.54 21.69
C ILE A 168 -4.14 -26.11 20.22
N PRO A 169 -5.37 -25.98 19.69
CA PRO A 169 -5.56 -25.38 18.37
C PRO A 169 -4.95 -23.98 18.26
N LEU A 170 -4.20 -23.74 17.21
CA LEU A 170 -3.60 -22.44 16.93
C LEU A 170 -4.46 -21.67 15.93
N VAL A 171 -4.82 -20.46 16.31
CA VAL A 171 -5.54 -19.51 15.45
C VAL A 171 -4.64 -18.28 15.26
N VAL A 172 -4.42 -17.87 14.00
CA VAL A 172 -3.67 -16.68 13.63
C VAL A 172 -4.63 -15.56 13.29
N GLY A 173 -4.52 -14.43 13.96
CA GLY A 173 -5.20 -13.19 13.59
C GLY A 173 -4.36 -12.43 12.56
N ALA A 174 -4.88 -12.24 11.35
CA ALA A 174 -4.17 -11.52 10.29
C ALA A 174 -5.15 -11.06 9.19
N ASN A 175 -4.65 -10.33 8.20
CA ASN A 175 -5.43 -10.00 7.00
C ASN A 175 -5.92 -11.26 6.27
N PRO A 176 -7.07 -11.20 5.55
CA PRO A 176 -7.62 -12.35 4.84
C PRO A 176 -6.65 -13.03 3.88
N GLU A 177 -5.78 -12.26 3.23
CA GLU A 177 -4.79 -12.75 2.26
C GLU A 177 -3.74 -13.66 2.91
N PHE A 178 -3.58 -13.62 4.23
CA PHE A 178 -2.66 -14.47 4.98
C PHE A 178 -2.99 -15.96 4.85
N GLU A 179 -4.25 -16.28 4.49
CA GLU A 179 -4.70 -17.65 4.20
C GLU A 179 -3.93 -18.27 3.03
N THR A 180 -3.47 -17.47 2.07
CA THR A 180 -2.85 -17.94 0.83
C THR A 180 -1.41 -17.45 0.60
N ARG A 181 -0.93 -16.51 1.41
CA ARG A 181 0.43 -15.99 1.27
C ARG A 181 1.46 -17.05 1.63
N PRO A 182 2.60 -17.13 0.90
CA PRO A 182 3.66 -18.11 1.15
C PRO A 182 4.19 -18.10 2.59
N TYR A 183 4.20 -16.95 3.25
CA TYR A 183 4.65 -16.76 4.63
C TYR A 183 3.50 -16.80 5.67
N GLY A 184 2.27 -16.95 5.22
CA GLY A 184 1.07 -17.08 6.05
C GLY A 184 0.80 -18.52 6.50
N ILE A 185 -0.46 -18.91 6.51
CA ILE A 185 -0.89 -20.27 6.94
C ILE A 185 -0.18 -21.38 6.16
N PRO A 186 -0.03 -21.32 4.81
CA PRO A 186 0.72 -22.33 4.06
C PRO A 186 2.18 -22.43 4.48
N GLY A 187 2.84 -21.29 4.73
CA GLY A 187 4.24 -21.26 5.13
C GLY A 187 4.49 -21.82 6.52
N LEU A 188 3.66 -21.50 7.50
CA LEU A 188 3.71 -22.13 8.83
C LEU A 188 3.67 -23.67 8.70
N LYS A 189 2.80 -24.18 7.84
CA LYS A 189 2.66 -25.61 7.62
C LYS A 189 3.86 -26.23 6.91
N SER A 190 4.29 -25.65 5.79
CA SER A 190 5.33 -26.23 4.92
C SER A 190 6.73 -26.10 5.53
N VAL A 191 7.06 -24.96 6.13
CA VAL A 191 8.41 -24.65 6.65
C VAL A 191 8.58 -25.11 8.09
N TYR A 192 7.59 -24.83 8.91
CA TYR A 192 7.64 -25.13 10.35
C TYR A 192 6.82 -26.37 10.76
N GLY A 193 6.02 -26.95 9.88
CA GLY A 193 5.16 -28.11 10.21
C GLY A 193 4.06 -27.77 11.23
N VAL A 194 3.74 -26.49 11.40
CA VAL A 194 2.73 -25.99 12.32
C VAL A 194 1.40 -25.86 11.61
N THR A 195 0.36 -26.49 12.16
CA THR A 195 -1.01 -26.36 11.65
C THR A 195 -1.73 -25.29 12.43
N ALA A 196 -2.25 -24.29 11.73
CA ALA A 196 -3.04 -23.21 12.29
C ALA A 196 -4.22 -22.88 11.38
N THR A 197 -5.20 -22.17 11.91
CA THR A 197 -6.33 -21.60 11.15
C THR A 197 -6.25 -20.09 11.18
N LEU A 198 -6.85 -19.42 10.20
CA LEU A 198 -6.91 -17.97 10.15
C LEU A 198 -8.21 -17.46 10.78
N LYS A 199 -8.12 -16.42 11.61
CA LYS A 199 -9.20 -15.51 11.95
C LYS A 199 -8.93 -14.17 11.28
N PRO A 200 -9.71 -13.77 10.26
CA PRO A 200 -9.39 -12.58 9.48
C PRO A 200 -9.71 -11.28 10.24
N TYR A 201 -8.75 -10.36 10.21
CA TYR A 201 -8.87 -8.97 10.60
C TYR A 201 -8.35 -8.11 9.43
N SER A 202 -9.13 -7.13 8.96
CA SER A 202 -8.79 -6.32 7.78
C SER A 202 -8.20 -4.96 8.19
N ASP A 203 -7.26 -4.97 9.15
CA ASP A 203 -6.65 -3.75 9.70
C ASP A 203 -5.11 -3.74 9.69
N SER A 204 -4.51 -4.64 8.91
CA SER A 204 -3.05 -4.68 8.67
C SER A 204 -2.22 -4.73 9.97
N GLY A 205 -2.56 -5.66 10.87
CA GLY A 205 -1.88 -5.80 12.16
C GLY A 205 -2.21 -4.67 13.15
N GLY A 206 -3.28 -3.94 12.90
CA GLY A 206 -3.72 -2.77 13.66
C GLY A 206 -4.53 -3.09 14.92
N PRO A 207 -5.33 -2.12 15.39
CA PRO A 207 -6.03 -2.22 16.69
C PRO A 207 -6.94 -3.44 16.85
N LEU A 208 -7.62 -3.89 15.79
CA LEU A 208 -8.50 -5.07 15.86
C LEU A 208 -7.69 -6.36 16.02
N THR A 209 -6.62 -6.51 15.24
CA THR A 209 -5.69 -7.64 15.36
C THR A 209 -5.04 -7.69 16.74
N VAL A 210 -4.54 -6.56 17.22
CA VAL A 210 -3.94 -6.40 18.55
C VAL A 210 -4.94 -6.76 19.65
N ALA A 211 -6.19 -6.27 19.57
CA ALA A 211 -7.23 -6.58 20.54
C ALA A 211 -7.58 -8.08 20.53
N GLY A 212 -7.69 -8.69 19.35
CA GLY A 212 -7.94 -10.12 19.20
C GLY A 212 -6.89 -10.98 19.90
N LEU A 213 -5.61 -10.60 19.80
CA LEU A 213 -4.51 -11.29 20.50
C LEU A 213 -4.57 -11.06 22.00
N LYS A 214 -4.76 -9.81 22.47
CA LYS A 214 -4.87 -9.46 23.90
C LYS A 214 -6.03 -10.19 24.59
N ASN A 215 -7.18 -10.29 23.91
CA ASN A 215 -8.37 -10.91 24.45
C ASN A 215 -8.35 -12.45 24.37
N GLY A 216 -7.29 -13.05 23.80
CA GLY A 216 -7.19 -14.51 23.63
C GLY A 216 -8.11 -15.10 22.56
N GLU A 217 -8.69 -14.25 21.70
CA GLU A 217 -9.51 -14.72 20.56
C GLU A 217 -8.66 -15.45 19.53
N VAL A 218 -7.38 -15.10 19.45
CA VAL A 218 -6.36 -15.76 18.65
C VAL A 218 -5.12 -16.04 19.51
N GLN A 219 -4.33 -17.06 19.16
CA GLN A 219 -3.10 -17.42 19.87
C GLN A 219 -1.87 -16.72 19.29
N LEU A 220 -1.93 -16.44 18.00
CA LEU A 220 -0.90 -15.69 17.27
C LEU A 220 -1.55 -14.53 16.54
N ALA A 221 -0.77 -13.48 16.30
CA ALA A 221 -1.19 -12.39 15.44
C ALA A 221 -0.06 -11.96 14.51
N ASP A 222 -0.42 -11.60 13.29
CA ASP A 222 0.44 -10.88 12.38
C ASP A 222 0.39 -9.40 12.75
N ILE A 223 1.48 -8.90 13.34
CA ILE A 223 1.65 -7.50 13.70
C ILE A 223 2.96 -7.04 13.06
N TYR A 224 2.93 -5.94 12.33
CA TYR A 224 4.10 -5.45 11.61
C TYR A 224 5.18 -4.94 12.57
N THR A 225 6.44 -5.13 12.18
CA THR A 225 7.61 -4.88 13.06
C THR A 225 7.77 -3.43 13.50
N THR A 226 7.17 -2.49 12.79
CA THR A 226 7.17 -1.05 13.12
C THR A 226 5.92 -0.58 13.88
N THR A 227 4.95 -1.49 14.11
CA THR A 227 3.72 -1.17 14.86
C THR A 227 4.04 -0.89 16.33
N PRO A 228 3.64 0.26 16.90
CA PRO A 228 3.95 0.61 18.30
C PRO A 228 3.53 -0.43 19.34
N ALA A 229 2.37 -1.05 19.13
CA ALA A 229 1.82 -2.06 20.03
C ALA A 229 2.65 -3.35 20.10
N ILE A 230 3.59 -3.59 19.17
CA ILE A 230 4.41 -4.82 19.14
C ILE A 230 5.22 -5.01 20.44
N LYS A 231 5.60 -3.92 21.10
CA LYS A 231 6.36 -3.92 22.36
C LYS A 231 5.62 -4.63 23.52
N GLU A 232 4.31 -4.81 23.40
CA GLU A 232 3.49 -5.47 24.42
C GLU A 232 3.54 -7.00 24.31
N PHE A 233 4.01 -7.52 23.19
CA PHE A 233 3.99 -8.93 22.83
C PHE A 233 5.40 -9.54 22.81
N VAL A 234 5.45 -10.83 22.48
CA VAL A 234 6.67 -11.55 22.13
C VAL A 234 6.62 -11.83 20.64
N THR A 235 7.47 -11.16 19.88
CA THR A 235 7.69 -11.48 18.47
C THR A 235 8.49 -12.78 18.37
N LEU A 236 7.94 -13.76 17.67
CA LEU A 236 8.58 -15.07 17.51
C LEU A 236 9.73 -14.97 16.50
N LYS A 237 10.87 -15.56 16.87
CA LYS A 237 12.02 -15.69 15.97
C LYS A 237 11.66 -16.58 14.78
N ASP A 238 12.15 -16.21 13.62
CA ASP A 238 11.99 -16.93 12.34
C ASP A 238 13.33 -17.47 11.82
N PRO A 239 13.90 -18.54 12.45
CA PRO A 239 15.23 -19.02 12.09
C PRO A 239 15.34 -19.65 10.70
N LYS A 240 14.22 -19.90 10.03
CA LYS A 240 14.19 -20.45 8.67
C LYS A 240 13.89 -19.40 7.61
N ASN A 241 13.82 -18.11 8.00
CA ASN A 241 13.54 -16.99 7.11
C ASN A 241 12.28 -17.23 6.26
N LEU A 242 11.19 -17.65 6.90
CA LEU A 242 9.87 -17.77 6.26
C LEU A 242 9.41 -16.40 5.72
N ILE A 243 9.70 -15.34 6.49
CA ILE A 243 9.42 -13.96 6.13
C ILE A 243 10.68 -13.36 5.52
N ALA A 244 10.58 -12.98 4.25
CA ALA A 244 11.68 -12.35 3.51
C ALA A 244 11.91 -10.89 3.98
N ALA A 245 13.06 -10.31 3.63
CA ALA A 245 13.36 -8.91 3.88
C ALA A 245 12.30 -7.99 3.25
N GLN A 246 11.87 -6.97 4.00
CA GLN A 246 10.78 -6.06 3.66
C GLN A 246 11.27 -4.61 3.60
N ASN A 247 12.25 -4.35 2.74
CA ASN A 247 12.75 -3.00 2.55
C ASN A 247 11.72 -2.13 1.84
N ILE A 248 11.60 -0.88 2.27
CA ILE A 248 10.74 0.09 1.58
C ILE A 248 11.33 0.39 0.21
N VAL A 249 10.50 0.29 -0.83
CA VAL A 249 10.87 0.60 -2.22
C VAL A 249 9.82 1.46 -2.91
N PRO A 250 10.20 2.48 -3.70
CA PRO A 250 9.25 3.15 -4.58
C PRO A 250 8.94 2.24 -5.78
N LEU A 251 7.67 1.86 -5.95
CA LEU A 251 7.18 1.18 -7.15
C LEU A 251 6.52 2.21 -8.07
N ILE A 252 7.01 2.34 -9.29
CA ILE A 252 6.61 3.41 -10.21
C ILE A 252 6.34 2.90 -11.63
N ASN A 253 5.40 3.56 -12.31
CA ASN A 253 5.23 3.43 -13.75
C ASN A 253 6.48 4.01 -14.45
N SER A 254 7.16 3.20 -15.26
CA SER A 254 8.44 3.59 -15.91
C SER A 254 8.30 4.85 -16.78
N LYS A 255 7.11 5.15 -17.32
CA LYS A 255 6.86 6.39 -18.08
C LYS A 255 6.91 7.65 -17.23
N LYS A 256 6.74 7.53 -15.92
CA LYS A 256 6.76 8.63 -14.95
C LYS A 256 8.11 8.74 -14.22
N ALA A 257 8.98 7.77 -14.36
CA ALA A 257 10.28 7.68 -13.72
C ALA A 257 11.34 8.53 -14.43
N THR A 258 11.09 9.84 -14.52
CA THR A 258 12.06 10.81 -15.06
C THR A 258 13.31 10.88 -14.15
N SER A 259 14.42 11.46 -14.65
CA SER A 259 15.63 11.62 -13.83
C SER A 259 15.34 12.35 -12.52
N THR A 260 14.61 13.47 -12.57
CA THR A 260 14.23 14.23 -11.38
C THR A 260 13.42 13.38 -10.39
N VAL A 261 12.44 12.60 -10.86
CA VAL A 261 11.63 11.74 -10.00
C VAL A 261 12.49 10.66 -9.35
N LYS A 262 13.37 10.00 -10.13
CA LYS A 262 14.30 8.99 -9.60
C LYS A 262 15.25 9.57 -8.55
N ASP A 263 15.87 10.70 -8.85
CA ASP A 263 16.84 11.33 -7.95
C ASP A 263 16.21 11.72 -6.61
N VAL A 264 14.98 12.26 -6.65
CA VAL A 264 14.24 12.64 -5.43
C VAL A 264 13.89 11.40 -4.60
N LEU A 265 13.28 10.38 -5.22
CA LEU A 265 12.84 9.19 -4.50
C LEU A 265 14.03 8.36 -3.98
N ASN A 266 15.12 8.29 -4.72
CA ASN A 266 16.33 7.61 -4.27
C ASN A 266 17.00 8.35 -3.10
N GLN A 267 16.95 9.69 -3.03
CA GLN A 267 17.40 10.44 -1.86
C GLN A 267 16.54 10.15 -0.62
N VAL A 268 15.21 10.05 -0.79
CA VAL A 268 14.32 9.60 0.30
C VAL A 268 14.70 8.20 0.76
N SER A 269 14.84 7.26 -0.16
CA SER A 269 15.23 5.88 0.15
C SER A 269 16.57 5.78 0.88
N ALA A 270 17.57 6.56 0.46
CA ALA A 270 18.90 6.58 1.06
C ALA A 270 18.89 7.08 2.52
N THR A 271 17.90 7.88 2.89
CA THR A 271 17.83 8.56 4.19
C THR A 271 16.92 7.83 5.19
N LEU A 272 15.83 7.24 4.70
CA LEU A 272 14.79 6.59 5.53
C LEU A 272 15.35 5.38 6.31
N THR A 273 15.07 5.33 7.62
CA THR A 273 15.50 4.27 8.52
C THR A 273 14.29 3.55 9.17
N THR A 274 14.51 2.35 9.71
CA THR A 274 13.48 1.64 10.47
C THR A 274 13.06 2.43 11.73
N ASP A 275 13.99 3.12 12.38
CA ASP A 275 13.69 3.95 13.54
C ASP A 275 12.77 5.13 13.16
N ASP A 276 12.93 5.71 11.96
CA ASP A 276 11.99 6.71 11.45
C ASP A 276 10.59 6.14 11.30
N LEU A 277 10.43 4.93 10.75
CA LEU A 277 9.13 4.27 10.62
C LEU A 277 8.46 4.06 11.97
N VAL A 278 9.22 3.53 12.95
CA VAL A 278 8.72 3.32 14.31
C VAL A 278 8.26 4.63 14.95
N GLN A 279 9.06 5.70 14.82
CA GLN A 279 8.69 7.01 15.36
C GLN A 279 7.45 7.58 14.65
N MET A 280 7.39 7.53 13.33
CA MET A 280 6.26 8.03 12.55
C MET A 280 4.98 7.26 12.87
N ASN A 281 5.05 5.96 13.06
CA ASN A 281 3.92 5.13 13.48
C ASN A 281 3.47 5.45 14.91
N GLU A 282 4.40 5.74 15.83
CA GLU A 282 4.08 6.20 17.19
C GLU A 282 3.30 7.53 17.16
N GLU A 283 3.73 8.48 16.31
CA GLU A 283 3.05 9.77 16.14
C GLU A 283 1.66 9.61 15.50
N ASN A 284 1.49 8.67 14.57
CA ASN A 284 0.24 8.46 13.86
C ASN A 284 -0.77 7.62 14.65
N GLN A 285 -0.32 6.52 15.28
CA GLN A 285 -1.18 5.52 15.92
C GLN A 285 -1.29 5.71 17.44
N GLY A 286 -0.32 6.40 18.06
CA GLY A 286 -0.30 6.71 19.48
C GLY A 286 -1.31 7.80 19.89
N ASP A 287 -1.11 8.37 21.05
CA ASP A 287 -2.05 9.35 21.64
C ASP A 287 -2.20 10.63 20.81
N SER A 288 -1.14 11.05 20.11
CA SER A 288 -1.14 12.28 19.31
C SER A 288 -2.02 12.18 18.06
N LYS A 289 -2.16 11.00 17.47
CA LYS A 289 -2.92 10.73 16.23
C LYS A 289 -2.64 11.75 15.14
N THR A 290 -1.35 12.09 14.99
CA THR A 290 -0.89 13.07 14.02
C THR A 290 -1.19 12.59 12.60
N GLN A 291 -1.64 13.51 11.75
CA GLN A 291 -2.01 13.16 10.37
C GLN A 291 -0.77 12.85 9.52
N PRO A 292 -0.87 11.93 8.54
CA PRO A 292 0.25 11.49 7.70
C PRO A 292 0.99 12.64 6.99
N ASP A 293 0.27 13.63 6.49
CA ASP A 293 0.84 14.79 5.80
C ASP A 293 1.69 15.69 6.71
N VAL A 294 1.28 15.82 7.98
CA VAL A 294 2.02 16.58 9.00
C VAL A 294 3.30 15.84 9.37
N ILE A 295 3.22 14.53 9.61
CA ILE A 295 4.39 13.68 9.93
C ILE A 295 5.40 13.74 8.78
N ALA A 296 4.94 13.55 7.55
CA ALA A 296 5.78 13.62 6.35
C ALA A 296 6.52 14.98 6.23
N LYS A 297 5.80 16.07 6.45
CA LYS A 297 6.36 17.43 6.43
C LYS A 297 7.46 17.62 7.48
N GLU A 298 7.24 17.15 8.71
CA GLU A 298 8.23 17.27 9.78
C GLU A 298 9.45 16.37 9.53
N TRP A 299 9.25 15.17 8.96
CA TRP A 299 10.35 14.30 8.57
C TRP A 299 11.20 14.95 7.46
N LEU A 300 10.58 15.49 6.40
CA LEU A 300 11.27 16.17 5.30
C LEU A 300 12.01 17.44 5.71
N LYS A 301 11.57 18.14 6.75
CA LYS A 301 12.33 19.26 7.32
C LYS A 301 13.67 18.82 7.92
N LYS A 302 13.69 17.64 8.55
CA LYS A 302 14.90 17.02 9.12
C LYS A 302 15.79 16.41 8.04
N HIS A 303 15.18 15.94 6.95
CA HIS A 303 15.79 15.19 5.86
C HIS A 303 15.47 15.85 4.49
N PRO A 304 15.94 17.07 4.22
CA PRO A 304 15.62 17.75 2.98
C PRO A 304 16.26 17.05 1.79
N VAL A 305 15.48 16.81 0.74
CA VAL A 305 16.01 16.36 -0.56
C VAL A 305 16.77 17.52 -1.22
N LYS A 306 17.90 17.20 -1.84
CA LYS A 306 18.83 18.19 -2.44
C LYS A 306 18.59 18.39 -3.94
#